data_7550a8b32d65b43bba3c0ff3a5e954fa
#
_entry.id   7550a8b32d65b43bba3c0ff3a5e954fa
#
_cell.length_a   1.000
_cell.length_b   1.000
_cell.length_c   1.000
_cell.angle_alpha   90.00
_cell.angle_beta   90.00
_cell.angle_gamma   90.00
#
_symmetry.space_group_name_H-M   'P 1'
#
loop_
_entity.id
_entity.type
_entity.pdbx_description
1 polymer ?
#
loop_
_entity_poly.entity_id
_entity_poly.type
_entity_poly.pdbx_seq_one_letter_code
_entity_poly.pdbx_strand_id
1 'polypeptide(L)'
;MSNFRFLRAEWPDLQAEAVHAERLAVADPRASCFYARRTLELALIWLYQADSSLRHPYRDDLAAMIAEPTLVRVAGPGICTKMDVIRRQGNAAVHRHSPVAANDAIRVVTELFHVMYWVARTYSRNPADLPAPGLAFNQASIPRPVSASVRLAKQAELKAQADRYAAQDAELAAERQKNENLDAELAALWAEIKTAKAANEARPDTHDYDEAETRTLIIDLLLKEAGWELRQPQDREY
;
A
#
# COMPACT_ATOMS: atom_id res chain seq x y z
N MET A 1 -9.14 15.70 -26.24
CA MET A 1 -8.15 15.88 -25.15
C MET A 1 -8.65 15.11 -23.92
N SER A 2 -7.75 14.52 -23.10
CA SER A 2 -8.19 13.76 -21.91
C SER A 2 -8.53 14.67 -20.75
N ASN A 3 -9.53 14.25 -19.94
CA ASN A 3 -9.90 14.90 -18.68
C ASN A 3 -8.79 14.84 -17.62
N PHE A 4 -7.88 13.87 -17.70
CA PHE A 4 -6.78 13.61 -16.74
C PHE A 4 -5.46 14.29 -17.10
N ARG A 5 -5.49 15.30 -17.98
CA ARG A 5 -4.27 15.96 -18.45
C ARG A 5 -3.46 16.62 -17.32
N PHE A 6 -4.12 17.05 -16.26
CA PHE A 6 -3.50 17.70 -15.10
C PHE A 6 -2.57 16.79 -14.29
N LEU A 7 -2.63 15.45 -14.47
CA LEU A 7 -1.72 14.52 -13.81
C LEU A 7 -0.37 14.40 -14.50
N ARG A 8 -0.24 14.90 -15.74
CA ARG A 8 0.88 14.57 -16.62
C ARG A 8 2.25 14.96 -16.08
N ALA A 9 2.33 16.10 -15.42
CA ALA A 9 3.60 16.67 -14.96
C ALA A 9 4.20 15.88 -13.80
N GLU A 10 3.37 15.53 -12.81
CA GLU A 10 3.85 14.94 -11.57
C GLU A 10 3.55 13.43 -11.44
N TRP A 11 2.49 12.95 -12.11
CA TRP A 11 2.03 11.54 -12.03
C TRP A 11 1.75 10.97 -13.42
N PRO A 12 2.78 10.80 -14.29
CA PRO A 12 2.58 10.31 -15.65
C PRO A 12 1.99 8.88 -15.69
N ASP A 13 2.36 8.02 -14.75
CA ASP A 13 1.83 6.65 -14.66
C ASP A 13 0.35 6.64 -14.28
N LEU A 14 -0.06 7.45 -13.31
CA LEU A 14 -1.47 7.62 -12.96
C LEU A 14 -2.26 8.21 -14.12
N GLN A 15 -1.67 9.16 -14.84
CA GLN A 15 -2.29 9.73 -16.03
C GLN A 15 -2.52 8.67 -17.10
N ALA A 16 -1.52 7.83 -17.37
CA ALA A 16 -1.62 6.80 -18.40
C ALA A 16 -2.78 5.83 -18.12
N GLU A 17 -2.87 5.32 -16.89
CA GLU A 17 -3.94 4.41 -16.48
C GLU A 17 -5.32 5.11 -16.46
N ALA A 18 -5.41 6.34 -15.98
CA ALA A 18 -6.65 7.12 -16.01
C ALA A 18 -7.14 7.41 -17.44
N VAL A 19 -6.23 7.69 -18.37
CA VAL A 19 -6.54 7.87 -19.78
C VAL A 19 -7.02 6.55 -20.41
N HIS A 20 -6.46 5.40 -20.01
CA HIS A 20 -6.97 4.10 -20.45
C HIS A 20 -8.40 3.87 -19.97
N ALA A 21 -8.69 4.14 -18.68
CA ALA A 21 -10.04 4.07 -18.15
C ALA A 21 -11.02 4.96 -18.94
N GLU A 22 -10.65 6.22 -19.20
CA GLU A 22 -11.45 7.18 -19.95
C GLU A 22 -11.75 6.70 -21.38
N ARG A 23 -10.73 6.26 -22.10
CA ARG A 23 -10.86 5.82 -23.51
C ARG A 23 -11.76 4.59 -23.68
N LEU A 24 -11.79 3.73 -22.69
CA LEU A 24 -12.51 2.47 -22.73
C LEU A 24 -13.94 2.57 -22.17
N ALA A 25 -14.33 3.70 -21.57
CA ALA A 25 -15.60 3.83 -20.87
C ALA A 25 -16.84 3.47 -21.70
N VAL A 26 -16.79 3.73 -23.02
CA VAL A 26 -17.88 3.37 -23.95
C VAL A 26 -17.53 2.14 -24.79
N ALA A 27 -16.26 1.99 -25.20
CA ALA A 27 -15.82 0.92 -26.08
C ALA A 27 -15.70 -0.43 -25.38
N ASP A 28 -15.19 -0.44 -24.13
CA ASP A 28 -15.09 -1.60 -23.25
C ASP A 28 -15.31 -1.17 -21.81
N PRO A 29 -16.58 -1.07 -21.37
CA PRO A 29 -16.93 -0.61 -20.03
C PRO A 29 -16.30 -1.43 -18.90
N ARG A 30 -16.10 -2.74 -19.12
CA ARG A 30 -15.48 -3.64 -18.15
C ARG A 30 -14.00 -3.29 -17.94
N ALA A 31 -13.26 -3.17 -19.04
CA ALA A 31 -11.87 -2.75 -19.00
C ALA A 31 -11.70 -1.35 -18.41
N SER A 32 -12.60 -0.44 -18.73
CA SER A 32 -12.61 0.90 -18.13
C SER A 32 -12.68 0.86 -16.58
N CYS A 33 -13.62 0.07 -16.03
CA CYS A 33 -13.73 -0.08 -14.57
C CYS A 33 -12.48 -0.72 -13.95
N PHE A 34 -11.85 -1.66 -14.65
CA PHE A 34 -10.59 -2.26 -14.21
C PHE A 34 -9.46 -1.21 -14.14
N TYR A 35 -9.25 -0.45 -15.22
CA TYR A 35 -8.22 0.59 -15.23
C TYR A 35 -8.49 1.71 -14.23
N ALA A 36 -9.75 2.06 -14.01
CA ALA A 36 -10.12 3.03 -12.97
C ALA A 36 -9.74 2.54 -11.57
N ARG A 37 -10.02 1.26 -11.24
CA ARG A 37 -9.59 0.65 -9.98
C ARG A 37 -8.07 0.63 -9.86
N ARG A 38 -7.37 0.24 -10.92
CA ARG A 38 -5.90 0.21 -10.95
C ARG A 38 -5.29 1.59 -10.71
N THR A 39 -5.82 2.62 -11.37
CA THR A 39 -5.40 4.01 -11.14
C THR A 39 -5.56 4.40 -9.67
N LEU A 40 -6.70 4.06 -9.06
CA LEU A 40 -6.96 4.31 -7.65
C LEU A 40 -5.95 3.60 -6.75
N GLU A 41 -5.66 2.34 -7.03
CA GLU A 41 -4.70 1.53 -6.28
C GLU A 41 -3.28 2.13 -6.31
N LEU A 42 -2.80 2.48 -7.50
CA LEU A 42 -1.52 3.16 -7.67
C LEU A 42 -1.48 4.52 -6.96
N ALA A 43 -2.58 5.28 -7.03
CA ALA A 43 -2.66 6.57 -6.34
C ALA A 43 -2.60 6.41 -4.82
N LEU A 44 -3.29 5.41 -4.25
CA LEU A 44 -3.24 5.15 -2.81
C LEU A 44 -1.86 4.65 -2.36
N ILE A 45 -1.24 3.73 -3.10
CA ILE A 45 0.14 3.29 -2.82
C ILE A 45 1.07 4.51 -2.78
N TRP A 46 0.97 5.38 -3.77
CA TRP A 46 1.77 6.61 -3.82
C TRP A 46 1.49 7.53 -2.63
N LEU A 47 0.21 7.74 -2.27
CA LEU A 47 -0.19 8.59 -1.14
C LEU A 47 0.40 8.10 0.18
N TYR A 48 0.31 6.79 0.48
CA TYR A 48 0.87 6.21 1.70
C TYR A 48 2.40 6.25 1.76
N GLN A 49 3.05 6.31 0.62
CA GLN A 49 4.51 6.49 0.54
C GLN A 49 4.93 7.95 0.66
N ALA A 50 4.14 8.89 0.11
CA ALA A 50 4.49 10.29 0.02
C ALA A 50 4.08 11.11 1.26
N ASP A 51 3.01 10.72 1.96
CA ASP A 51 2.45 11.46 3.09
C ASP A 51 2.68 10.72 4.41
N SER A 52 3.67 11.15 5.17
CA SER A 52 4.01 10.58 6.48
C SER A 52 2.92 10.75 7.56
N SER A 53 1.89 11.55 7.32
CA SER A 53 0.73 11.68 8.22
C SER A 53 -0.27 10.53 8.06
N LEU A 54 -0.17 9.75 6.98
CA LEU A 54 -0.97 8.57 6.74
C LEU A 54 -0.34 7.35 7.39
N ARG A 55 -1.11 6.62 8.19
CA ARG A 55 -0.70 5.34 8.76
C ARG A 55 -0.99 4.23 7.79
N HIS A 56 -0.02 3.39 7.49
CA HIS A 56 -0.26 2.19 6.70
C HIS A 56 -1.23 1.27 7.45
N PRO A 57 -2.32 0.82 6.83
CA PRO A 57 -3.21 -0.14 7.48
C PRO A 57 -2.49 -1.47 7.67
N TYR A 58 -2.94 -2.27 8.63
CA TYR A 58 -2.41 -3.62 8.87
C TYR A 58 -2.58 -4.53 7.63
N ARG A 59 -3.64 -4.32 6.87
CA ARG A 59 -3.91 -5.03 5.61
C ARG A 59 -3.68 -4.11 4.44
N ASP A 60 -2.85 -4.51 3.48
CA ASP A 60 -2.54 -3.73 2.27
C ASP A 60 -3.60 -3.89 1.16
N ASP A 61 -4.81 -4.36 1.50
CA ASP A 61 -5.88 -4.38 0.51
C ASP A 61 -6.51 -2.99 0.33
N LEU A 62 -7.01 -2.76 -0.86
CA LEU A 62 -7.57 -1.46 -1.24
C LEU A 62 -8.73 -1.02 -0.34
N ALA A 63 -9.51 -1.96 0.21
CA ALA A 63 -10.60 -1.63 1.13
C ALA A 63 -10.07 -1.12 2.47
N ALA A 64 -9.04 -1.76 3.03
CA ALA A 64 -8.40 -1.34 4.26
C ALA A 64 -7.71 0.02 4.09
N MET A 65 -7.02 0.24 2.96
CA MET A 65 -6.41 1.52 2.65
C MET A 65 -7.44 2.66 2.61
N ILE A 66 -8.59 2.46 1.96
CA ILE A 66 -9.65 3.47 1.86
C ILE A 66 -10.30 3.75 3.22
N ALA A 67 -10.45 2.72 4.06
CA ALA A 67 -11.11 2.82 5.36
C ALA A 67 -10.20 3.32 6.48
N GLU A 68 -8.90 3.49 6.23
CA GLU A 68 -7.94 3.92 7.25
C GLU A 68 -8.29 5.31 7.79
N PRO A 69 -8.44 5.47 9.12
CA PRO A 69 -8.88 6.73 9.72
C PRO A 69 -8.02 7.96 9.38
N THR A 70 -6.72 7.77 9.15
CA THR A 70 -5.83 8.86 8.76
C THR A 70 -6.13 9.35 7.36
N LEU A 71 -6.37 8.45 6.40
CA LEU A 71 -6.80 8.81 5.05
C LEU A 71 -8.19 9.47 5.06
N VAL A 72 -9.15 8.91 5.82
CA VAL A 72 -10.50 9.49 5.93
C VAL A 72 -10.46 10.92 6.46
N ARG A 73 -9.54 11.21 7.39
CA ARG A 73 -9.36 12.56 7.92
C ARG A 73 -8.80 13.54 6.88
N VAL A 74 -7.85 13.10 6.08
CA VAL A 74 -7.18 13.95 5.06
C VAL A 74 -8.05 14.14 3.82
N ALA A 75 -8.63 13.06 3.30
CA ALA A 75 -9.43 13.08 2.07
C ALA A 75 -10.89 13.53 2.30
N GLY A 76 -11.38 13.29 3.49
CA GLY A 76 -12.79 13.48 3.83
C GLY A 76 -13.68 12.32 3.37
N PRO A 77 -14.86 12.15 4.02
CA PRO A 77 -15.75 11.03 3.74
C PRO A 77 -16.27 11.00 2.30
N GLY A 78 -16.44 12.16 1.68
CA GLY A 78 -16.93 12.25 0.29
C GLY A 78 -15.96 11.65 -0.73
N ILE A 79 -14.65 11.92 -0.59
CA ILE A 79 -13.62 11.35 -1.47
C ILE A 79 -13.46 9.85 -1.20
N CYS A 80 -13.45 9.43 0.07
CA CYS A 80 -13.38 8.01 0.43
C CYS A 80 -14.57 7.20 -0.11
N THR A 81 -15.79 7.78 -0.10
CA THR A 81 -16.97 7.16 -0.72
C THR A 81 -16.77 6.94 -2.22
N LYS A 82 -16.21 7.93 -2.92
CA LYS A 82 -15.90 7.83 -4.36
C LYS A 82 -14.84 6.75 -4.63
N MET A 83 -13.81 6.67 -3.81
CA MET A 83 -12.79 5.61 -3.87
C MET A 83 -13.43 4.23 -3.70
N ASP A 84 -14.34 4.07 -2.74
CA ASP A 84 -15.02 2.79 -2.49
C ASP A 84 -15.96 2.39 -3.65
N VAL A 85 -16.63 3.35 -4.28
CA VAL A 85 -17.41 3.11 -5.51
C VAL A 85 -16.52 2.57 -6.62
N ILE A 86 -15.37 3.21 -6.88
CA ILE A 86 -14.42 2.77 -7.90
C ILE A 86 -13.91 1.34 -7.60
N ARG A 87 -13.53 1.08 -6.36
CA ARG A 87 -13.07 -0.23 -5.90
C ARG A 87 -14.14 -1.33 -6.15
N ARG A 88 -15.37 -1.09 -5.69
CA ARG A 88 -16.48 -2.07 -5.81
C ARG A 88 -16.84 -2.35 -7.26
N GLN A 89 -16.93 -1.32 -8.08
CA GLN A 89 -17.26 -1.47 -9.50
C GLN A 89 -16.11 -2.14 -10.27
N GLY A 90 -14.86 -1.79 -9.96
CA GLY A 90 -13.70 -2.46 -10.53
C GLY A 90 -13.64 -3.95 -10.18
N ASN A 91 -13.88 -4.32 -8.92
CA ASN A 91 -13.97 -5.72 -8.50
C ASN A 91 -15.13 -6.46 -9.21
N ALA A 92 -16.30 -5.84 -9.28
CA ALA A 92 -17.43 -6.42 -9.99
C ALA A 92 -17.16 -6.65 -11.48
N ALA A 93 -16.44 -5.71 -12.11
CA ALA A 93 -16.05 -5.84 -13.50
C ALA A 93 -15.14 -7.05 -13.77
N VAL A 94 -14.25 -7.40 -12.83
CA VAL A 94 -13.35 -8.56 -12.95
C VAL A 94 -14.05 -9.87 -12.66
N HIS A 95 -14.83 -9.94 -11.57
CA HIS A 95 -15.34 -11.22 -11.03
C HIS A 95 -16.77 -11.58 -11.48
N ARG A 96 -17.56 -10.64 -11.98
CA ARG A 96 -18.91 -10.92 -12.43
C ARG A 96 -18.97 -11.17 -13.94
N HIS A 97 -19.77 -12.16 -14.34
CA HIS A 97 -20.00 -12.45 -15.76
C HIS A 97 -21.00 -11.50 -16.43
N SER A 98 -21.79 -10.75 -15.64
CA SER A 98 -22.77 -9.81 -16.18
C SER A 98 -22.08 -8.65 -16.94
N PRO A 99 -22.63 -8.19 -18.05
CA PRO A 99 -22.08 -7.06 -18.79
C PRO A 99 -22.12 -5.77 -17.94
N VAL A 100 -21.10 -4.95 -18.08
CA VAL A 100 -21.05 -3.61 -17.46
C VAL A 100 -21.64 -2.63 -18.48
N ALA A 101 -22.61 -1.81 -18.06
CA ALA A 101 -23.17 -0.80 -18.93
C ALA A 101 -22.18 0.38 -19.11
N ALA A 102 -22.15 0.98 -20.30
CA ALA A 102 -21.30 2.14 -20.59
C ALA A 102 -21.54 3.31 -19.63
N ASN A 103 -22.81 3.55 -19.25
CA ASN A 103 -23.14 4.59 -18.30
C ASN A 103 -22.54 4.35 -16.91
N ASP A 104 -22.44 3.11 -16.46
CA ASP A 104 -21.83 2.76 -15.19
C ASP A 104 -20.32 2.97 -15.23
N ALA A 105 -19.66 2.59 -16.31
CA ALA A 105 -18.24 2.86 -16.52
C ALA A 105 -17.95 4.37 -16.58
N ILE A 106 -18.79 5.15 -17.27
CA ILE A 106 -18.67 6.61 -17.32
C ILE A 106 -18.77 7.20 -15.90
N ARG A 107 -19.71 6.71 -15.08
CA ARG A 107 -19.82 7.13 -13.66
C ARG A 107 -18.53 6.82 -12.89
N VAL A 108 -17.99 5.62 -13.04
CA VAL A 108 -16.76 5.21 -12.37
C VAL A 108 -15.59 6.11 -12.78
N VAL A 109 -15.46 6.44 -14.07
CA VAL A 109 -14.42 7.36 -14.57
C VAL A 109 -14.63 8.79 -14.05
N THR A 110 -15.88 9.21 -13.91
CA THR A 110 -16.22 10.52 -13.30
C THR A 110 -15.80 10.56 -11.82
N GLU A 111 -16.07 9.50 -11.06
CA GLU A 111 -15.62 9.43 -9.67
C GLU A 111 -14.08 9.36 -9.58
N LEU A 112 -13.43 8.64 -10.49
CA LEU A 112 -11.98 8.65 -10.60
C LEU A 112 -11.43 10.05 -10.87
N PHE A 113 -12.08 10.82 -11.76
CA PHE A 113 -11.68 12.20 -12.03
C PHE A 113 -11.73 13.04 -10.75
N HIS A 114 -12.79 12.94 -9.96
CA HIS A 114 -12.90 13.68 -8.70
C HIS A 114 -11.79 13.29 -7.69
N VAL A 115 -11.49 12.00 -7.58
CA VAL A 115 -10.41 11.52 -6.70
C VAL A 115 -9.05 12.04 -7.19
N MET A 116 -8.76 11.93 -8.48
CA MET A 116 -7.49 12.40 -9.05
C MET A 116 -7.37 13.92 -8.99
N TYR A 117 -8.47 14.64 -9.18
CA TYR A 117 -8.51 16.09 -9.00
C TYR A 117 -8.16 16.48 -7.56
N TRP A 118 -8.74 15.78 -6.57
CA TRP A 118 -8.40 15.98 -5.17
C TRP A 118 -6.92 15.68 -4.91
N VAL A 119 -6.37 14.56 -5.42
CA VAL A 119 -4.94 14.23 -5.29
C VAL A 119 -4.09 15.36 -5.84
N ALA A 120 -4.34 15.82 -7.05
CA ALA A 120 -3.57 16.87 -7.67
C ALA A 120 -3.67 18.20 -6.90
N ARG A 121 -4.86 18.57 -6.44
CA ARG A 121 -5.08 19.80 -5.67
C ARG A 121 -4.41 19.78 -4.30
N THR A 122 -4.28 18.61 -3.70
CA THR A 122 -3.74 18.46 -2.33
C THR A 122 -2.24 18.26 -2.33
N TYR A 123 -1.70 17.54 -3.32
CA TYR A 123 -0.32 17.03 -3.28
C TYR A 123 0.59 17.55 -4.40
N SER A 124 0.11 18.37 -5.32
CA SER A 124 1.01 18.96 -6.33
C SER A 124 2.05 19.85 -5.68
N ARG A 125 3.29 19.64 -6.06
CA ARG A 125 4.45 20.39 -5.56
C ARG A 125 4.64 21.70 -6.30
N ASN A 126 4.12 21.79 -7.53
CA ASN A 126 4.25 22.98 -8.35
C ASN A 126 2.88 23.66 -8.53
N PRO A 127 2.68 24.89 -8.03
CA PRO A 127 1.43 25.63 -8.20
C PRO A 127 1.00 25.82 -9.66
N ALA A 128 1.93 25.81 -10.61
CA ALA A 128 1.63 25.94 -12.05
C ALA A 128 0.96 24.69 -12.63
N ASP A 129 1.15 23.52 -12.01
CA ASP A 129 0.58 22.24 -12.45
C ASP A 129 -0.78 21.95 -11.79
N LEU A 130 -1.22 22.80 -10.85
CA LEU A 130 -2.52 22.64 -10.22
C LEU A 130 -3.66 22.69 -11.26
N PRO A 131 -4.62 21.75 -11.19
CA PRO A 131 -5.80 21.84 -12.03
C PRO A 131 -6.60 23.10 -11.70
N ALA A 132 -7.18 23.71 -12.74
CA ALA A 132 -7.96 24.93 -12.59
C ALA A 132 -9.09 24.76 -11.56
N PRO A 133 -9.35 25.77 -10.72
CA PRO A 133 -10.49 25.75 -9.81
C PRO A 133 -11.79 25.54 -10.58
N GLY A 134 -12.59 24.55 -10.16
CA GLY A 134 -13.87 24.24 -10.82
C GLY A 134 -13.74 23.45 -12.12
N LEU A 135 -12.55 22.89 -12.43
CA LEU A 135 -12.42 21.97 -13.56
C LEU A 135 -13.42 20.82 -13.41
N ALA A 136 -14.31 20.68 -14.38
CA ALA A 136 -15.34 19.66 -14.39
C ALA A 136 -14.98 18.54 -15.39
N PHE A 137 -15.47 17.33 -15.11
CA PHE A 137 -15.34 16.21 -16.03
C PHE A 137 -16.15 16.46 -17.30
N ASN A 138 -15.49 16.38 -18.45
CA ASN A 138 -16.13 16.54 -19.74
C ASN A 138 -16.41 15.18 -20.39
N GLN A 139 -17.65 14.70 -20.27
CA GLN A 139 -18.09 13.45 -20.85
C GLN A 139 -17.99 13.43 -22.39
N ALA A 140 -18.06 14.57 -23.07
CA ALA A 140 -17.92 14.65 -24.51
C ALA A 140 -16.50 14.34 -25.02
N SER A 141 -15.51 14.38 -24.11
CA SER A 141 -14.12 14.00 -24.42
C SER A 141 -13.92 12.50 -24.48
N ILE A 142 -14.88 11.68 -24.05
CA ILE A 142 -14.78 10.21 -24.09
C ILE A 142 -14.91 9.73 -25.54
N PRO A 143 -13.91 8.99 -26.07
CA PRO A 143 -13.98 8.47 -27.45
C PRO A 143 -15.15 7.49 -27.62
N ARG A 144 -15.86 7.60 -28.72
CA ARG A 144 -16.85 6.59 -29.11
C ARG A 144 -16.18 5.43 -29.83
N PRO A 145 -16.63 4.19 -29.66
CA PRO A 145 -15.93 3.01 -30.12
C PRO A 145 -15.78 2.96 -31.64
N VAL A 146 -14.55 2.67 -32.05
CA VAL A 146 -14.24 2.30 -33.43
C VAL A 146 -14.08 0.77 -33.47
N SER A 147 -15.02 0.06 -34.08
CA SER A 147 -15.10 -1.37 -34.40
C SER A 147 -14.93 -2.46 -33.34
N ALA A 148 -15.70 -3.55 -33.52
CA ALA A 148 -15.80 -4.71 -32.61
C ALA A 148 -14.53 -5.58 -32.54
N SER A 149 -13.69 -5.58 -33.55
CA SER A 149 -12.51 -6.45 -33.67
C SER A 149 -11.37 -6.08 -32.70
N VAL A 150 -11.21 -4.78 -32.38
CA VAL A 150 -10.19 -4.31 -31.42
C VAL A 150 -10.58 -4.66 -29.97
N ARG A 151 -11.88 -4.83 -29.69
CA ARG A 151 -12.38 -5.19 -28.35
C ARG A 151 -11.97 -6.59 -27.90
N LEU A 152 -12.07 -7.58 -28.79
CA LEU A 152 -11.82 -9.00 -28.46
C LEU A 152 -10.34 -9.26 -28.11
N ALA A 153 -9.42 -8.64 -28.85
CA ALA A 153 -7.98 -8.80 -28.58
C ALA A 153 -7.60 -8.19 -27.22
N LYS A 154 -8.13 -7.01 -26.88
CA LYS A 154 -7.87 -6.37 -25.57
C LYS A 154 -8.55 -7.07 -24.40
N GLN A 155 -9.72 -7.71 -24.59
CA GLN A 155 -10.36 -8.49 -23.53
C GLN A 155 -9.52 -9.67 -23.06
N ALA A 156 -8.85 -10.37 -23.98
CA ALA A 156 -7.97 -11.49 -23.64
C ALA A 156 -6.73 -11.02 -22.84
N GLU A 157 -6.15 -9.89 -23.25
CA GLU A 157 -5.00 -9.30 -22.57
C GLU A 157 -5.36 -8.81 -21.15
N LEU A 158 -6.51 -8.14 -21.02
CA LEU A 158 -7.01 -7.66 -19.73
C LEU A 158 -7.39 -8.81 -18.80
N LYS A 159 -7.98 -9.88 -19.33
CA LYS A 159 -8.25 -11.07 -18.53
C LYS A 159 -6.95 -11.70 -18.02
N ALA A 160 -5.95 -11.84 -18.88
CA ALA A 160 -4.65 -12.37 -18.47
C ALA A 160 -3.96 -11.50 -17.41
N GLN A 161 -4.10 -10.18 -17.49
CA GLN A 161 -3.60 -9.27 -16.45
C GLN A 161 -4.41 -9.40 -15.15
N ALA A 162 -5.72 -9.47 -15.22
CA ALA A 162 -6.58 -9.68 -14.06
C ALA A 162 -6.28 -11.00 -13.35
N ASP A 163 -6.08 -12.08 -14.12
CA ASP A 163 -5.72 -13.39 -13.59
C ASP A 163 -4.33 -13.37 -12.91
N ARG A 164 -3.36 -12.61 -13.45
CA ARG A 164 -2.05 -12.40 -12.81
C ARG A 164 -2.17 -11.64 -11.48
N TYR A 165 -2.98 -10.58 -11.43
CA TYR A 165 -3.19 -9.84 -10.19
C TYR A 165 -3.92 -10.67 -9.15
N ALA A 166 -4.92 -11.45 -9.56
CA ALA A 166 -5.61 -12.36 -8.65
C ALA A 166 -4.65 -13.44 -8.09
N ALA A 167 -3.70 -13.93 -8.90
CA ALA A 167 -2.69 -14.87 -8.44
C ALA A 167 -1.71 -14.20 -7.47
N GLN A 168 -1.26 -12.97 -7.74
CA GLN A 168 -0.41 -12.22 -6.82
C GLN A 168 -1.10 -11.89 -5.50
N ASP A 169 -2.37 -11.48 -5.55
CA ASP A 169 -3.17 -11.23 -4.33
C ASP A 169 -3.33 -12.51 -3.50
N ALA A 170 -3.50 -13.66 -4.15
CA ALA A 170 -3.59 -14.96 -3.47
C ALA A 170 -2.25 -15.37 -2.85
N GLU A 171 -1.13 -15.15 -3.54
CA GLU A 171 0.22 -15.42 -3.04
C GLU A 171 0.55 -14.54 -1.83
N LEU A 172 0.26 -13.24 -1.93
CA LEU A 172 0.41 -12.30 -0.82
C LEU A 172 -0.47 -12.68 0.39
N ALA A 173 -1.69 -13.12 0.16
CA ALA A 173 -2.57 -13.59 1.23
C ALA A 173 -1.99 -14.85 1.91
N ALA A 174 -1.42 -15.77 1.14
CA ALA A 174 -0.79 -16.97 1.67
C ALA A 174 0.49 -16.66 2.47
N GLU A 175 1.31 -15.71 1.99
CA GLU A 175 2.50 -15.27 2.75
C GLU A 175 2.12 -14.56 4.05
N ARG A 176 1.07 -13.74 4.05
CA ARG A 176 0.56 -13.10 5.27
C ARG A 176 0.09 -14.12 6.29
N GLN A 177 -0.64 -15.13 5.85
CA GLN A 177 -1.09 -16.19 6.75
C GLN A 177 0.10 -16.95 7.37
N LYS A 178 1.18 -17.16 6.61
CA LYS A 178 2.41 -17.74 7.16
C LYS A 178 3.07 -16.83 8.19
N ASN A 179 3.13 -15.52 7.93
CA ASN A 179 3.70 -14.56 8.87
C ASN A 179 2.86 -14.47 10.15
N GLU A 180 1.53 -14.46 10.05
CA GLU A 180 0.64 -14.51 11.22
C GLU A 180 0.87 -15.76 12.08
N ASN A 181 1.06 -16.92 11.43
CA ASN A 181 1.36 -18.17 12.13
C ASN A 181 2.74 -18.11 12.81
N LEU A 182 3.77 -17.58 12.14
CA LEU A 182 5.10 -17.40 12.70
C LEU A 182 5.10 -16.41 13.88
N ASP A 183 4.33 -15.33 13.79
CA ASP A 183 4.17 -14.38 14.89
C ASP A 183 3.48 -15.02 16.11
N ALA A 184 2.49 -15.88 15.86
CA ALA A 184 1.84 -16.65 16.92
C ALA A 184 2.79 -17.64 17.59
N GLU A 185 3.62 -18.36 16.79
CA GLU A 185 4.66 -19.27 17.33
C GLU A 185 5.73 -18.50 18.13
N LEU A 186 6.18 -17.35 17.63
CA LEU A 186 7.10 -16.47 18.35
C LEU A 186 6.52 -16.00 19.69
N ALA A 187 5.27 -15.59 19.70
CA ALA A 187 4.58 -15.16 20.92
C ALA A 187 4.47 -16.30 21.95
N ALA A 188 4.18 -17.52 21.48
CA ALA A 188 4.14 -18.72 22.32
C ALA A 188 5.53 -19.04 22.91
N LEU A 189 6.58 -19.01 22.11
CA LEU A 189 7.95 -19.23 22.55
C LEU A 189 8.40 -18.17 23.56
N TRP A 190 8.07 -16.91 23.37
CA TRP A 190 8.36 -15.86 24.34
C TRP A 190 7.62 -16.06 25.66
N ALA A 191 6.38 -16.54 25.62
CA ALA A 191 5.62 -16.88 26.82
C ALA A 191 6.28 -18.06 27.59
N GLU A 192 6.75 -19.08 26.88
CA GLU A 192 7.50 -20.20 27.48
C GLU A 192 8.80 -19.73 28.13
N ILE A 193 9.60 -18.91 27.41
CA ILE A 193 10.84 -18.34 27.93
C ILE A 193 10.57 -17.51 29.18
N LYS A 194 9.53 -16.67 29.15
CA LYS A 194 9.12 -15.85 30.29
C LYS A 194 8.76 -16.71 31.51
N THR A 195 8.03 -17.79 31.27
CA THR A 195 7.64 -18.74 32.33
C THR A 195 8.86 -19.48 32.88
N ALA A 196 9.74 -19.96 32.00
CA ALA A 196 10.99 -20.62 32.42
C ALA A 196 11.90 -19.68 33.20
N LYS A 197 12.02 -18.42 32.75
CA LYS A 197 12.82 -17.40 33.45
C LYS A 197 12.28 -17.14 34.87
N ALA A 198 10.97 -16.95 34.98
CA ALA A 198 10.34 -16.73 36.31
C ALA A 198 10.52 -17.96 37.22
N ALA A 199 10.41 -19.18 36.68
CA ALA A 199 10.65 -20.40 37.45
C ALA A 199 12.11 -20.55 37.90
N ASN A 200 13.06 -20.11 37.08
CA ASN A 200 14.49 -20.15 37.39
C ASN A 200 14.87 -19.04 38.40
N GLU A 201 14.32 -17.85 38.27
CA GLU A 201 14.51 -16.75 39.24
C GLU A 201 13.98 -17.09 40.62
N ALA A 202 12.97 -17.96 40.75
CA ALA A 202 12.46 -18.45 42.02
C ALA A 202 13.34 -19.52 42.68
N ARG A 203 14.38 -20.03 41.98
CA ARG A 203 15.34 -20.98 42.59
C ARG A 203 16.46 -20.22 43.29
N PRO A 204 16.87 -20.65 44.51
CA PRO A 204 18.01 -20.01 45.16
C PRO A 204 19.27 -20.18 44.32
N ASP A 205 19.83 -19.09 43.86
CA ASP A 205 21.13 -19.08 43.20
C ASP A 205 22.22 -18.90 44.28
N THR A 206 23.10 -19.86 44.32
CA THR A 206 24.24 -19.82 45.24
C THR A 206 25.53 -19.33 44.56
N HIS A 207 25.43 -18.94 43.32
CA HIS A 207 26.54 -18.32 42.58
C HIS A 207 26.63 -16.84 42.95
N ASP A 208 27.80 -16.46 43.38
CA ASP A 208 28.14 -15.04 43.53
C ASP A 208 28.59 -14.52 42.17
N TYR A 209 27.70 -13.76 41.52
CA TYR A 209 28.01 -13.05 40.26
C TYR A 209 28.71 -11.73 40.58
N ASP A 210 29.86 -11.81 41.24
CA ASP A 210 30.60 -10.60 41.53
C ASP A 210 31.16 -10.00 40.19
N GLU A 211 30.74 -8.78 39.93
CA GLU A 211 31.16 -8.01 38.77
C GLU A 211 32.69 -7.89 38.70
N ALA A 212 33.35 -7.77 39.84
CA ALA A 212 34.79 -7.67 39.95
C ALA A 212 35.50 -8.99 39.54
N GLU A 213 34.95 -10.17 39.90
CA GLU A 213 35.48 -11.45 39.45
C GLU A 213 35.26 -11.70 37.99
N THR A 214 34.07 -11.41 37.48
CA THR A 214 33.76 -11.53 36.04
C THR A 214 34.67 -10.62 35.19
N ARG A 215 34.92 -9.42 35.66
CA ARG A 215 35.81 -8.48 35.01
C ARG A 215 37.26 -9.00 35.01
N THR A 216 37.76 -9.42 36.13
CA THR A 216 39.14 -9.87 36.25
C THR A 216 39.41 -11.16 35.48
N LEU A 217 38.48 -12.11 35.48
CA LEU A 217 38.69 -13.44 34.87
C LEU A 217 38.39 -13.45 33.38
N ILE A 218 37.48 -12.60 32.90
CA ILE A 218 36.99 -12.62 31.50
C ILE A 218 37.34 -11.34 30.77
N ILE A 219 36.89 -10.19 31.26
CA ILE A 219 37.04 -8.93 30.52
C ILE A 219 38.50 -8.47 30.48
N ASP A 220 39.20 -8.46 31.62
CA ASP A 220 40.60 -8.06 31.67
C ASP A 220 41.51 -9.04 30.92
N LEU A 221 41.15 -10.32 30.85
CA LEU A 221 41.86 -11.32 30.06
C LEU A 221 41.68 -11.07 28.56
N LEU A 222 40.44 -10.88 28.11
CA LEU A 222 40.14 -10.57 26.72
C LEU A 222 40.75 -9.26 26.23
N LEU A 223 40.76 -8.25 27.10
CA LEU A 223 41.42 -6.96 26.80
C LEU A 223 42.92 -7.12 26.65
N LYS A 224 43.56 -7.93 27.52
CA LYS A 224 45.00 -8.24 27.39
C LYS A 224 45.31 -9.03 26.11
N GLU A 225 44.49 -10.01 25.76
CA GLU A 225 44.63 -10.77 24.52
C GLU A 225 44.44 -9.90 23.28
N ALA A 226 43.58 -8.86 23.36
CA ALA A 226 43.37 -7.85 22.33
C ALA A 226 44.50 -6.78 22.27
N GLY A 227 45.52 -6.90 23.13
CA GLY A 227 46.67 -5.98 23.16
C GLY A 227 46.49 -4.70 23.99
N TRP A 228 45.46 -4.64 24.82
CA TRP A 228 45.28 -3.52 25.76
C TRP A 228 46.09 -3.75 27.04
N GLU A 229 47.05 -2.89 27.31
CA GLU A 229 47.86 -2.97 28.54
C GLU A 229 47.17 -2.21 29.69
N LEU A 230 46.50 -2.90 30.58
CA LEU A 230 45.87 -2.38 31.80
C LEU A 230 46.95 -2.14 32.87
N ARG A 231 47.76 -1.07 32.77
CA ARG A 231 48.94 -0.86 33.64
C ARG A 231 48.64 -0.01 34.84
N GLN A 232 47.58 0.81 34.87
CA GLN A 232 47.27 1.74 35.94
C GLN A 232 45.90 1.46 36.56
N PRO A 233 45.69 1.78 37.88
CA PRO A 233 44.40 1.60 38.52
C PRO A 233 43.24 2.32 37.86
N GLN A 234 43.50 3.43 37.18
CA GLN A 234 42.48 4.20 36.46
C GLN A 234 42.11 3.58 35.07
N ASP A 235 42.85 2.61 34.61
CA ASP A 235 42.49 1.84 33.41
C ASP A 235 41.43 0.78 33.71
N ARG A 236 41.07 0.65 35.00
CA ARG A 236 40.02 -0.21 35.52
C ARG A 236 38.94 0.67 36.11
N GLU A 237 37.85 0.86 35.42
CA GLU A 237 36.66 1.48 36.01
C GLU A 237 36.13 0.57 37.11
N TYR A 238 35.96 1.15 38.30
CA TYR A 238 35.29 0.54 39.45
C TYR A 238 33.84 1.00 39.49
#